data_072a348c28a1fbd2d67549744af962f7
#
_entry.id   072a348c28a1fbd2d67549744af962f7
#
_cell.length_a   1.000
_cell.length_b   1.000
_cell.length_c   1.000
_cell.angle_alpha   90.00
_cell.angle_beta   90.00
_cell.angle_gamma   90.00
#
_symmetry.space_group_name_H-M   'P 1'
#
loop_
_entity.id
_entity.type
_entity.pdbx_description
1 polymer ?
#
loop_
_entity_poly.entity_id
_entity_poly.type
_entity_poly.pdbx_seq_one_letter_code
_entity_poly.pdbx_strand_id
1 'polypeptide(L)'
;MLMNGEFVNYLKKVFIKAILHFFWLFPLNEKKITLLNELSYTFGDSLKYFDIYLHYLSNKEYKIVFPIKDGAPPSVYSDDVIVVPGSFKYFKEIITSGIIITNAGGVSYLPKRKKQRIISTWHGGGPYKKTSTDVYDNYWYKKQAEMNANKTDFILSSCEYFSAFEAKSMGYKPEEIIRAGLPRNDILFIDHDSIKKKVRKYYAIPDNTKFILFAPTFRSKENEFSDLGAIKNYIELDPGMLISTLEERYHCKWVCGIRLHPKLANIDMSKLNVINCTNYPDMQELLCCADAVISDYSSLIWDYSFTYRPIFLYAPDIKQYEEERGFYMPSSDWPYPIAHNNEEMRKIILEYDENKYIQRVKEHHKASGSFENGNACEILLKLIEQKYRT
;
A
#
# COMPACT_ATOMS: atom_id res chain seq x y z
N MET A 1 4.86 -5.45 38.20
CA MET A 1 4.61 -4.33 37.29
C MET A 1 5.22 -4.72 35.95
N LEU A 2 4.44 -5.35 35.06
CA LEU A 2 4.91 -5.76 33.73
C LEU A 2 5.21 -4.48 32.94
N MET A 3 6.47 -4.29 32.57
CA MET A 3 6.86 -3.18 31.68
C MET A 3 6.04 -3.31 30.40
N ASN A 4 5.33 -2.25 30.04
CA ASN A 4 4.48 -2.22 28.85
C ASN A 4 5.36 -2.55 27.63
N GLY A 5 4.92 -3.48 26.77
CA GLY A 5 5.70 -3.96 25.62
C GLY A 5 6.20 -2.85 24.69
N GLU A 6 5.49 -1.73 24.66
CA GLU A 6 5.84 -0.53 23.89
C GLU A 6 7.00 0.26 24.50
N PHE A 7 7.10 0.33 25.85
CA PHE A 7 8.26 0.89 26.52
C PHE A 7 9.53 0.08 26.22
N VAL A 8 9.42 -1.25 26.26
CA VAL A 8 10.52 -2.14 25.90
C VAL A 8 10.95 -1.92 24.43
N ASN A 9 10.02 -1.79 23.51
CA ASN A 9 10.30 -1.48 22.12
C ASN A 9 11.00 -0.12 21.95
N TYR A 10 10.55 0.89 22.67
CA TYR A 10 11.20 2.20 22.69
C TYR A 10 12.67 2.09 23.16
N LEU A 11 12.94 1.44 24.29
CA LEU A 11 14.30 1.24 24.80
C LEU A 11 15.19 0.46 23.82
N LYS A 12 14.66 -0.61 23.22
CA LYS A 12 15.37 -1.36 22.17
C LYS A 12 15.81 -0.46 21.01
N LYS A 13 14.93 0.40 20.52
CA LYS A 13 15.25 1.34 19.42
C LYS A 13 16.33 2.35 19.81
N VAL A 14 16.27 2.89 21.05
CA VAL A 14 17.32 3.80 21.57
C VAL A 14 18.67 3.08 21.64
N PHE A 15 18.69 1.87 22.16
CA PHE A 15 19.93 1.06 22.26
C PHE A 15 20.52 0.70 20.89
N ILE A 16 19.66 0.19 19.97
CA ILE A 16 20.07 -0.12 18.60
C ILE A 16 20.65 1.12 17.92
N LYS A 17 19.98 2.27 18.06
CA LYS A 17 20.45 3.53 17.50
C LYS A 17 21.85 3.92 18.01
N ALA A 18 22.14 3.71 19.30
CA ALA A 18 23.47 3.98 19.87
C ALA A 18 24.55 3.10 19.22
N ILE A 19 24.29 1.80 19.03
CA ILE A 19 25.21 0.88 18.35
C ILE A 19 25.40 1.28 16.89
N LEU A 20 24.35 1.65 16.20
CA LEU A 20 24.38 2.00 14.79
C LEU A 20 25.18 3.26 14.46
N HIS A 21 25.49 4.12 15.46
CA HIS A 21 26.41 5.25 15.27
C HIS A 21 27.83 4.81 14.85
N PHE A 22 28.23 3.56 15.11
CA PHE A 22 29.46 2.99 14.59
C PHE A 22 29.60 3.18 13.06
N PHE A 23 28.48 3.06 12.32
CA PHE A 23 28.51 3.21 10.87
C PHE A 23 28.77 4.66 10.38
N TRP A 24 28.82 5.65 11.29
CA TRP A 24 29.24 7.01 10.95
C TRP A 24 30.74 7.12 10.61
N LEU A 25 31.53 6.10 10.91
CA LEU A 25 32.92 5.98 10.46
C LEU A 25 33.03 5.85 8.94
N PHE A 26 31.99 5.36 8.27
CA PHE A 26 31.92 5.28 6.80
C PHE A 26 31.39 6.59 6.21
N PRO A 27 31.95 7.07 5.07
CA PRO A 27 31.48 8.31 4.45
C PRO A 27 30.03 8.21 3.97
N LEU A 28 29.30 9.33 4.06
CA LEU A 28 27.98 9.47 3.45
C LEU A 28 28.12 9.59 1.94
N ASN A 29 27.35 8.83 1.18
CA ASN A 29 27.23 8.99 -0.26
C ASN A 29 25.91 9.72 -0.56
N GLU A 30 25.99 10.99 -0.93
CA GLU A 30 24.82 11.83 -1.21
C GLU A 30 24.02 11.36 -2.44
N LYS A 31 24.68 10.69 -3.41
CA LYS A 31 24.07 10.10 -4.60
C LYS A 31 23.64 8.65 -4.42
N LYS A 32 23.49 8.18 -3.19
CA LYS A 32 22.97 6.85 -2.91
C LYS A 32 21.58 6.93 -2.31
N ILE A 33 20.64 6.20 -2.92
CA ILE A 33 19.25 6.08 -2.49
C ILE A 33 19.00 4.68 -1.95
N THR A 34 18.53 4.57 -0.71
CA THR A 34 17.97 3.32 -0.20
C THR A 34 16.45 3.35 -0.33
N LEU A 35 15.90 2.36 -1.02
CA LEU A 35 14.47 2.12 -1.20
C LEU A 35 14.01 1.06 -0.18
N LEU A 36 13.52 1.53 0.97
CA LEU A 36 13.29 0.72 2.17
C LEU A 36 11.82 0.31 2.30
N ASN A 37 11.45 -0.87 1.80
CA ASN A 37 10.14 -1.47 2.02
C ASN A 37 10.09 -2.17 3.38
N GLU A 38 9.74 -1.43 4.45
CA GLU A 38 9.72 -1.94 5.82
C GLU A 38 8.56 -2.90 6.09
N LEU A 39 7.51 -2.89 5.28
CA LEU A 39 6.33 -3.74 5.48
C LEU A 39 6.60 -5.20 5.14
N SER A 40 7.38 -5.44 4.11
CA SER A 40 7.59 -6.81 3.58
C SER A 40 9.03 -7.15 3.24
N TYR A 41 9.89 -6.14 3.11
CA TYR A 41 11.25 -6.31 2.57
C TYR A 41 11.27 -7.03 1.21
N THR A 42 10.34 -6.66 0.35
CA THR A 42 10.22 -7.17 -1.04
C THR A 42 10.40 -6.04 -2.04
N PHE A 43 10.65 -6.39 -3.30
CA PHE A 43 10.63 -5.45 -4.42
C PHE A 43 9.18 -5.13 -4.80
N GLY A 44 8.64 -4.08 -4.24
CA GLY A 44 7.22 -3.74 -4.40
C GLY A 44 6.85 -2.35 -3.88
N ASP A 45 5.54 -2.04 -3.93
CA ASP A 45 4.94 -0.79 -3.50
C ASP A 45 5.52 0.44 -4.24
N SER A 46 5.32 1.64 -3.74
CA SER A 46 5.82 2.91 -4.29
C SER A 46 7.31 2.88 -4.64
N LEU A 47 8.09 2.11 -3.88
CA LEU A 47 9.54 2.02 -4.04
C LEU A 47 9.94 1.32 -5.34
N LYS A 48 9.25 0.24 -5.71
CA LYS A 48 9.43 -0.44 -7.00
C LYS A 48 9.13 0.50 -8.18
N TYR A 49 8.04 1.25 -8.10
CA TYR A 49 7.63 2.12 -9.19
C TYR A 49 8.54 3.33 -9.35
N PHE A 50 9.07 3.85 -8.26
CA PHE A 50 10.08 4.90 -8.30
C PHE A 50 11.41 4.39 -8.89
N ASP A 51 11.82 3.17 -8.55
CA ASP A 51 13.00 2.53 -9.13
C ASP A 51 12.84 2.32 -10.66
N ILE A 52 11.70 1.76 -11.09
CA ILE A 52 11.36 1.62 -12.52
C ILE A 52 11.42 2.98 -13.24
N TYR A 53 10.90 4.03 -12.61
CA TYR A 53 10.92 5.39 -13.18
C TYR A 53 12.35 5.92 -13.35
N LEU A 54 13.23 5.73 -12.37
CA LEU A 54 14.64 6.13 -12.48
C LEU A 54 15.35 5.38 -13.61
N HIS A 55 15.12 4.08 -13.76
CA HIS A 55 15.69 3.28 -14.85
C HIS A 55 15.11 3.66 -16.22
N TYR A 56 13.82 3.98 -16.30
CA TYR A 56 13.18 4.47 -17.53
C TYR A 56 13.84 5.78 -18.03
N LEU A 57 14.16 6.70 -17.13
CA LEU A 57 14.88 7.92 -17.45
C LEU A 57 16.37 7.70 -17.79
N SER A 58 16.86 6.45 -17.72
CA SER A 58 18.29 6.12 -17.82
C SER A 58 19.14 6.92 -16.83
N ASN A 59 18.56 7.24 -15.66
CA ASN A 59 19.22 8.04 -14.63
C ASN A 59 20.24 7.19 -13.87
N LYS A 60 21.51 7.25 -14.31
CA LYS A 60 22.64 6.57 -13.68
C LYS A 60 23.35 7.43 -12.62
N GLU A 61 22.79 8.57 -12.26
CA GLU A 61 23.35 9.46 -11.25
C GLU A 61 23.31 8.87 -9.86
N TYR A 62 22.25 8.09 -9.57
CA TYR A 62 22.01 7.51 -8.27
C TYR A 62 22.36 6.03 -8.19
N LYS A 63 23.04 5.66 -7.10
CA LYS A 63 23.23 4.26 -6.73
C LYS A 63 22.06 3.79 -5.90
N ILE A 64 21.28 2.84 -6.40
CA ILE A 64 20.11 2.30 -5.73
C ILE A 64 20.50 1.15 -4.81
N VAL A 65 19.91 1.13 -3.61
CA VAL A 65 20.03 0.04 -2.63
C VAL A 65 18.64 -0.44 -2.26
N PHE A 66 18.38 -1.73 -2.43
CA PHE A 66 17.11 -2.36 -2.09
C PHE A 66 17.31 -3.42 -1.00
N PRO A 67 16.78 -3.24 0.22
CA PRO A 67 16.72 -4.29 1.22
C PRO A 67 15.65 -5.33 0.87
N ILE A 68 16.06 -6.56 0.56
CA ILE A 68 15.17 -7.67 0.18
C ILE A 68 15.49 -8.90 1.02
N LYS A 69 14.45 -9.52 1.62
CA LYS A 69 14.61 -10.63 2.57
C LYS A 69 14.86 -11.97 1.86
N ASP A 70 14.06 -12.30 0.85
CA ASP A 70 14.01 -13.65 0.27
C ASP A 70 14.74 -13.75 -1.09
N GLY A 71 15.74 -12.87 -1.31
CA GLY A 71 16.46 -12.77 -2.57
C GLY A 71 15.80 -11.83 -3.57
N ALA A 72 16.58 -11.34 -4.53
CA ALA A 72 16.10 -10.42 -5.54
C ALA A 72 15.21 -11.15 -6.57
N PRO A 73 13.99 -10.67 -6.85
CA PRO A 73 13.20 -11.20 -7.95
C PRO A 73 13.85 -10.85 -9.30
N PRO A 74 13.54 -11.59 -10.38
CA PRO A 74 14.10 -11.33 -11.72
C PRO A 74 13.81 -9.92 -12.28
N SER A 75 12.83 -9.22 -11.68
CA SER A 75 12.45 -7.85 -12.07
C SER A 75 13.34 -6.75 -11.49
N VAL A 76 14.25 -7.08 -10.56
CA VAL A 76 15.22 -6.12 -10.03
C VAL A 76 16.31 -5.88 -11.07
N TYR A 77 16.71 -4.62 -11.26
CA TYR A 77 17.76 -4.26 -12.19
C TYR A 77 19.14 -4.73 -11.70
N SER A 78 20.00 -5.10 -12.64
CA SER A 78 21.29 -5.74 -12.32
C SER A 78 22.31 -4.80 -11.65
N ASP A 79 22.15 -3.49 -11.78
CA ASP A 79 22.99 -2.46 -11.17
C ASP A 79 22.50 -2.05 -9.77
N ASP A 80 21.34 -2.53 -9.33
CA ASP A 80 20.85 -2.31 -7.97
C ASP A 80 21.62 -3.14 -6.95
N VAL A 81 21.88 -2.54 -5.80
CA VAL A 81 22.56 -3.19 -4.69
C VAL A 81 21.55 -3.84 -3.76
N ILE A 82 21.46 -5.16 -3.79
CA ILE A 82 20.59 -5.90 -2.89
C ILE A 82 21.31 -6.19 -1.57
N VAL A 83 20.60 -5.97 -0.46
CA VAL A 83 21.07 -6.25 0.89
C VAL A 83 20.04 -7.02 1.70
N VAL A 84 20.52 -7.96 2.52
CA VAL A 84 19.63 -8.72 3.42
C VAL A 84 19.35 -7.90 4.68
N PRO A 85 18.06 -7.66 5.03
CA PRO A 85 17.68 -6.92 6.22
C PRO A 85 18.35 -7.44 7.50
N GLY A 86 18.83 -6.52 8.36
CA GLY A 86 19.49 -6.85 9.62
C GLY A 86 20.98 -7.24 9.50
N SER A 87 21.52 -7.43 8.28
CA SER A 87 22.93 -7.74 8.08
C SER A 87 23.82 -6.49 8.30
N PHE A 88 25.14 -6.71 8.50
CA PHE A 88 26.11 -5.62 8.57
C PHE A 88 26.07 -4.76 7.30
N LYS A 89 26.00 -5.38 6.12
CA LYS A 89 25.90 -4.69 4.83
C LYS A 89 24.63 -3.84 4.77
N TYR A 90 23.48 -4.35 5.24
CA TYR A 90 22.23 -3.61 5.33
C TYR A 90 22.39 -2.30 6.11
N PHE A 91 22.90 -2.36 7.34
CA PHE A 91 23.07 -1.15 8.16
C PHE A 91 24.09 -0.19 7.55
N LYS A 92 25.20 -0.71 7.02
CA LYS A 92 26.21 0.09 6.32
C LYS A 92 25.59 0.84 5.14
N GLU A 93 24.86 0.14 4.26
CA GLU A 93 24.30 0.77 3.07
C GLU A 93 23.25 1.81 3.42
N ILE A 94 22.32 1.53 4.33
CA ILE A 94 21.29 2.50 4.75
C ILE A 94 21.90 3.73 5.42
N ILE A 95 22.79 3.54 6.40
CA ILE A 95 23.33 4.66 7.19
C ILE A 95 24.28 5.53 6.36
N THR A 96 24.85 4.99 5.30
CA THR A 96 25.69 5.75 4.36
C THR A 96 24.96 6.25 3.12
N SER A 97 23.65 6.00 2.98
CA SER A 97 22.82 6.57 1.91
C SER A 97 22.49 8.03 2.21
N GLY A 98 22.68 8.92 1.23
CA GLY A 98 22.27 10.30 1.32
C GLY A 98 20.76 10.47 1.36
N ILE A 99 20.04 9.52 0.75
CA ILE A 99 18.57 9.52 0.65
C ILE A 99 18.04 8.15 1.08
N ILE A 100 17.02 8.16 1.93
CA ILE A 100 16.25 6.96 2.28
C ILE A 100 14.80 7.25 1.92
N ILE A 101 14.20 6.41 1.09
CA ILE A 101 12.78 6.46 0.78
C ILE A 101 12.14 5.23 1.41
N THR A 102 11.12 5.42 2.23
CA THR A 102 10.44 4.34 2.95
C THR A 102 8.93 4.38 2.71
N ASN A 103 8.28 3.23 2.73
CA ASN A 103 6.82 3.12 2.66
C ASN A 103 6.16 2.96 4.04
N ALA A 104 6.92 3.10 5.11
CA ALA A 104 6.43 3.02 6.48
C ALA A 104 7.07 4.11 7.36
N GLY A 105 6.77 4.12 8.64
CA GLY A 105 7.28 5.09 9.59
C GLY A 105 8.34 4.54 10.56
N GLY A 106 8.94 3.40 10.26
CA GLY A 106 9.77 2.64 11.19
C GLY A 106 11.20 3.15 11.44
N VAL A 107 11.60 4.25 10.84
CA VAL A 107 13.00 4.75 10.75
C VAL A 107 13.59 5.36 12.04
N SER A 108 12.85 5.43 13.14
CA SER A 108 13.30 6.08 14.40
C SER A 108 14.58 5.48 15.01
N TYR A 109 14.85 4.19 14.72
CA TYR A 109 16.08 3.52 15.19
C TYR A 109 17.35 3.92 14.42
N LEU A 110 17.21 4.59 13.27
CA LEU A 110 18.38 4.99 12.47
C LEU A 110 19.05 6.24 13.05
N PRO A 111 20.39 6.27 13.15
CA PRO A 111 21.14 7.47 13.48
C PRO A 111 21.26 8.36 12.24
N LYS A 112 20.24 9.20 11.98
CA LYS A 112 20.20 10.11 10.82
C LYS A 112 21.32 11.15 10.90
N ARG A 113 22.05 11.32 9.80
CA ARG A 113 23.10 12.33 9.64
C ARG A 113 22.52 13.66 9.16
N LYS A 114 23.21 14.78 9.43
CA LYS A 114 22.75 16.13 9.06
C LYS A 114 22.42 16.29 7.57
N LYS A 115 23.20 15.69 6.68
CA LYS A 115 23.01 15.75 5.22
C LYS A 115 22.12 14.63 4.66
N GLN A 116 21.68 13.71 5.49
CA GLN A 116 20.82 12.60 5.06
C GLN A 116 19.36 13.03 5.04
N ARG A 117 18.63 12.66 3.97
CA ARG A 117 17.20 12.86 3.85
C ARG A 117 16.45 11.54 3.98
N ILE A 118 15.33 11.59 4.68
CA ILE A 118 14.38 10.48 4.78
C ILE A 118 13.02 10.97 4.28
N ILE A 119 12.47 10.28 3.29
CA ILE A 119 11.17 10.60 2.68
C ILE A 119 10.27 9.39 2.84
N SER A 120 9.06 9.59 3.38
CA SER A 120 8.04 8.56 3.47
C SER A 120 7.07 8.68 2.29
N THR A 121 6.88 7.58 1.56
CA THR A 121 5.79 7.50 0.58
C THR A 121 4.49 7.03 1.23
N TRP A 122 4.58 6.52 2.47
CA TRP A 122 3.52 5.78 3.11
C TRP A 122 3.07 4.57 2.25
N HIS A 123 2.01 3.89 2.66
CA HIS A 123 1.51 2.68 1.97
C HIS A 123 -0.01 2.64 1.81
N GLY A 124 -0.67 3.77 2.01
CA GLY A 124 -2.10 3.95 1.85
C GLY A 124 -2.42 5.35 1.39
N GLY A 125 -3.51 5.51 0.69
CA GLY A 125 -4.04 6.80 0.27
C GLY A 125 -5.53 6.91 0.58
N GLY A 126 -6.08 8.10 0.29
CA GLY A 126 -7.50 8.37 0.45
C GLY A 126 -7.91 8.77 1.87
N PRO A 127 -9.21 9.10 2.03
CA PRO A 127 -9.74 9.71 3.26
C PRO A 127 -10.41 8.70 4.20
N TYR A 128 -10.02 7.43 4.20
CA TYR A 128 -10.84 6.37 4.79
C TYR A 128 -10.54 6.12 6.27
N LYS A 129 -9.96 4.97 6.61
CA LYS A 129 -9.81 4.51 8.00
C LYS A 129 -8.82 5.34 8.81
N LYS A 130 -9.13 5.56 10.07
CA LYS A 130 -8.22 6.19 11.03
C LYS A 130 -6.96 5.35 11.24
N THR A 131 -5.85 6.03 11.49
CA THR A 131 -4.54 5.40 11.68
C THR A 131 -3.78 6.09 12.82
N SER A 132 -2.62 5.55 13.15
CA SER A 132 -1.67 6.13 14.09
C SER A 132 -2.27 6.54 15.43
N THR A 133 -1.99 7.76 15.90
CA THR A 133 -2.43 8.25 17.22
C THR A 133 -3.92 8.50 17.33
N ASP A 134 -4.64 8.53 16.22
CA ASP A 134 -6.10 8.64 16.22
C ASP A 134 -6.80 7.31 16.53
N VAL A 135 -6.03 6.19 16.53
CA VAL A 135 -6.48 4.85 16.91
C VAL A 135 -5.83 4.38 18.21
N TYR A 136 -4.54 4.66 18.37
CA TYR A 136 -3.74 4.15 19.49
C TYR A 136 -3.40 5.27 20.48
N ASP A 137 -4.28 5.50 21.45
CA ASP A 137 -4.15 6.55 22.46
C ASP A 137 -3.33 6.07 23.67
N ASN A 138 -2.02 5.83 23.47
CA ASN A 138 -1.12 5.58 24.59
C ASN A 138 0.19 6.41 24.44
N TYR A 139 0.77 6.75 25.59
CA TYR A 139 1.94 7.62 25.68
C TYR A 139 3.15 7.11 24.86
N TRP A 140 3.46 5.83 24.95
CA TRP A 140 4.65 5.28 24.28
C TRP A 140 4.47 5.18 22.77
N TYR A 141 3.26 4.90 22.31
CA TYR A 141 2.94 4.91 20.89
C TYR A 141 3.07 6.31 20.31
N LYS A 142 2.50 7.34 20.99
CA LYS A 142 2.63 8.75 20.59
C LYS A 142 4.10 9.17 20.54
N LYS A 143 4.88 8.82 21.58
CA LYS A 143 6.32 9.09 21.63
C LYS A 143 7.07 8.47 20.46
N GLN A 144 6.70 7.27 20.06
CA GLN A 144 7.32 6.58 18.93
C GLN A 144 6.92 7.19 17.59
N ALA A 145 5.64 7.58 17.41
CA ALA A 145 5.18 8.29 16.23
C ALA A 145 5.93 9.62 16.05
N GLU A 146 6.05 10.43 17.10
CA GLU A 146 6.86 11.64 17.11
C GLU A 146 8.33 11.37 16.73
N MET A 147 8.94 10.31 17.26
CA MET A 147 10.33 9.96 16.93
C MET A 147 10.49 9.59 15.45
N ASN A 148 9.51 8.93 14.86
CA ASN A 148 9.51 8.60 13.43
C ASN A 148 9.33 9.86 12.58
N ALA A 149 8.34 10.71 12.89
CA ALA A 149 8.10 11.96 12.19
C ALA A 149 9.33 12.89 12.26
N ASN A 150 9.91 13.10 13.44
CA ASN A 150 11.12 13.93 13.62
C ASN A 150 12.36 13.41 12.87
N LYS A 151 12.36 12.16 12.39
CA LYS A 151 13.43 11.61 11.55
C LYS A 151 13.17 11.75 10.07
N THR A 152 11.90 11.79 9.69
CA THR A 152 11.45 11.90 8.30
C THR A 152 11.42 13.38 7.93
N ASP A 153 12.01 13.75 6.79
CA ASP A 153 12.00 15.15 6.32
C ASP A 153 10.70 15.48 5.59
N PHE A 154 10.16 14.50 4.85
CA PHE A 154 8.94 14.68 4.08
C PHE A 154 8.10 13.40 4.04
N ILE A 155 6.78 13.58 3.96
CA ILE A 155 5.82 12.52 3.64
C ILE A 155 5.04 12.91 2.38
N LEU A 156 4.87 11.96 1.46
CA LEU A 156 4.01 12.16 0.29
C LEU A 156 2.55 12.01 0.70
N SER A 157 1.72 12.88 0.18
CA SER A 157 0.27 12.88 0.41
C SER A 157 -0.49 12.61 -0.88
N SER A 158 -1.49 11.75 -0.80
CA SER A 158 -2.38 11.40 -1.92
C SER A 158 -3.56 12.37 -2.07
N CYS A 159 -3.95 13.09 -1.01
CA CYS A 159 -5.07 14.04 -1.02
C CYS A 159 -5.04 14.99 0.18
N GLU A 160 -5.87 16.05 0.14
CA GLU A 160 -6.00 17.01 1.24
C GLU A 160 -6.48 16.35 2.54
N TYR A 161 -7.41 15.38 2.46
CA TYR A 161 -7.85 14.63 3.64
C TYR A 161 -6.71 13.87 4.31
N PHE A 162 -5.88 13.18 3.52
CA PHE A 162 -4.69 12.51 4.05
C PHE A 162 -3.76 13.52 4.76
N SER A 163 -3.53 14.67 4.14
CA SER A 163 -2.69 15.75 4.72
C SER A 163 -3.25 16.25 6.04
N ALA A 164 -4.56 16.52 6.08
CA ALA A 164 -5.22 17.17 7.21
C ALA A 164 -5.38 16.25 8.44
N PHE A 165 -5.54 14.96 8.22
CA PHE A 165 -5.87 13.99 9.25
C PHE A 165 -4.78 12.92 9.44
N GLU A 166 -4.55 12.07 8.45
CA GLU A 166 -3.69 10.90 8.61
C GLU A 166 -2.21 11.27 8.82
N ALA A 167 -1.66 12.15 7.99
CA ALA A 167 -0.28 12.61 8.15
C ALA A 167 -0.09 13.38 9.48
N LYS A 168 -1.08 14.18 9.89
CA LYS A 168 -1.08 14.87 11.18
C LYS A 168 -1.11 13.89 12.34
N SER A 169 -1.91 12.82 12.30
CA SER A 169 -1.97 11.80 13.34
C SER A 169 -0.64 11.04 13.49
N MET A 170 0.17 11.00 12.44
CA MET A 170 1.53 10.46 12.46
C MET A 170 2.57 11.44 13.03
N GLY A 171 2.20 12.69 13.29
CA GLY A 171 3.08 13.73 13.86
C GLY A 171 3.77 14.61 12.84
N TYR A 172 3.39 14.56 11.54
CA TYR A 172 3.95 15.45 10.51
C TYR A 172 3.33 16.84 10.57
N LYS A 173 4.18 17.84 10.28
CA LYS A 173 3.78 19.24 10.16
C LYS A 173 3.38 19.56 8.71
N PRO A 174 2.57 20.61 8.49
CA PRO A 174 2.13 20.97 7.15
C PRO A 174 3.27 21.17 6.12
N GLU A 175 4.40 21.76 6.56
CA GLU A 175 5.57 22.00 5.71
C GLU A 175 6.36 20.73 5.35
N GLU A 176 6.12 19.63 6.05
CA GLU A 176 6.74 18.31 5.79
C GLU A 176 5.90 17.45 4.85
N ILE A 177 4.69 17.91 4.49
CA ILE A 177 3.73 17.16 3.67
C ILE A 177 3.85 17.61 2.20
N ILE A 178 4.19 16.68 1.32
CA ILE A 178 4.35 16.92 -0.12
C ILE A 178 3.11 16.41 -0.87
N ARG A 179 2.42 17.31 -1.56
CA ARG A 179 1.26 17.01 -2.41
C ARG A 179 1.73 16.38 -3.71
N ALA A 180 1.74 15.07 -3.78
CA ALA A 180 2.37 14.33 -4.88
C ALA A 180 1.52 13.20 -5.46
N GLY A 181 0.62 12.61 -4.69
CA GLY A 181 0.12 11.27 -4.96
C GLY A 181 1.13 10.19 -4.49
N LEU A 182 0.87 8.95 -4.83
CA LEU A 182 1.71 7.80 -4.48
C LEU A 182 2.40 7.24 -5.72
N PRO A 183 3.73 7.07 -5.73
CA PRO A 183 4.48 6.55 -6.88
C PRO A 183 3.91 5.24 -7.47
N ARG A 184 3.38 4.35 -6.63
CA ARG A 184 2.75 3.11 -7.07
C ARG A 184 1.50 3.33 -7.92
N ASN A 185 0.82 4.47 -7.75
CA ASN A 185 -0.41 4.78 -8.47
C ASN A 185 -0.16 5.35 -9.87
N ASP A 186 1.06 5.81 -10.18
CA ASP A 186 1.38 6.35 -11.51
C ASP A 186 1.07 5.34 -12.63
N ILE A 187 1.25 4.03 -12.36
CA ILE A 187 0.94 2.98 -13.32
C ILE A 187 -0.56 2.88 -13.65
N LEU A 188 -1.45 3.39 -12.80
CA LEU A 188 -2.90 3.35 -13.01
C LEU A 188 -3.39 4.42 -14.00
N PHE A 189 -2.52 5.37 -14.39
CA PHE A 189 -2.81 6.46 -15.32
C PHE A 189 -2.26 6.23 -16.73
N ILE A 190 -1.61 5.09 -16.97
CA ILE A 190 -1.06 4.73 -18.29
C ILE A 190 -1.86 3.60 -18.93
N ASP A 191 -1.52 3.23 -20.18
CA ASP A 191 -2.10 2.04 -20.81
C ASP A 191 -1.69 0.74 -20.11
N HIS A 192 -2.66 -0.14 -19.82
CA HIS A 192 -2.49 -1.34 -19.06
C HIS A 192 -2.33 -2.62 -19.89
N ASP A 193 -2.38 -2.58 -21.21
CA ASP A 193 -2.48 -3.78 -22.07
C ASP A 193 -1.34 -4.78 -21.85
N SER A 194 -0.12 -4.29 -21.74
CA SER A 194 1.05 -5.16 -21.48
C SER A 194 0.98 -5.84 -20.10
N ILE A 195 0.51 -5.10 -19.09
CA ILE A 195 0.37 -5.60 -17.72
C ILE A 195 -0.78 -6.61 -17.64
N LYS A 196 -1.92 -6.30 -18.27
CA LYS A 196 -3.04 -7.22 -18.37
C LYS A 196 -2.60 -8.53 -19.00
N LYS A 197 -1.90 -8.51 -20.13
CA LYS A 197 -1.36 -9.70 -20.79
C LYS A 197 -0.44 -10.51 -19.87
N LYS A 198 0.44 -9.83 -19.12
CA LYS A 198 1.35 -10.48 -18.16
C LYS A 198 0.58 -11.23 -17.06
N VAL A 199 -0.37 -10.55 -16.39
CA VAL A 199 -1.16 -11.13 -15.28
C VAL A 199 -2.07 -12.24 -15.81
N ARG A 200 -2.75 -12.02 -16.93
CA ARG A 200 -3.62 -13.04 -17.55
C ARG A 200 -2.85 -14.30 -17.96
N LYS A 201 -1.65 -14.14 -18.53
CA LYS A 201 -0.75 -15.26 -18.83
C LYS A 201 -0.33 -16.03 -17.58
N TYR A 202 0.01 -15.30 -16.50
CA TYR A 202 0.43 -15.91 -15.23
C TYR A 202 -0.66 -16.80 -14.61
N TYR A 203 -1.93 -16.41 -14.72
CA TYR A 203 -3.07 -17.12 -14.17
C TYR A 203 -3.85 -17.93 -15.20
N ALA A 204 -3.39 -18.02 -16.43
CA ALA A 204 -4.08 -18.68 -17.55
C ALA A 204 -5.53 -18.18 -17.74
N ILE A 205 -5.78 -16.87 -17.55
CA ILE A 205 -7.10 -16.25 -17.76
C ILE A 205 -7.31 -16.06 -19.26
N PRO A 206 -8.37 -16.63 -19.88
CA PRO A 206 -8.67 -16.46 -21.30
C PRO A 206 -8.98 -14.99 -21.67
N ASP A 207 -8.59 -14.56 -22.88
CA ASP A 207 -8.74 -13.16 -23.30
C ASP A 207 -10.19 -12.67 -23.33
N ASN A 208 -11.14 -13.56 -23.60
CA ASN A 208 -12.57 -13.28 -23.64
C ASN A 208 -13.27 -13.38 -22.28
N THR A 209 -12.52 -13.55 -21.19
CA THR A 209 -13.04 -13.69 -19.83
C THR A 209 -12.71 -12.44 -19.01
N LYS A 210 -13.69 -11.87 -18.34
CA LYS A 210 -13.50 -10.74 -17.41
C LYS A 210 -12.95 -11.23 -16.08
N PHE A 211 -12.20 -10.36 -15.40
CA PHE A 211 -11.54 -10.67 -14.14
C PHE A 211 -11.99 -9.73 -13.02
N ILE A 212 -12.60 -10.28 -11.97
CA ILE A 212 -12.88 -9.53 -10.74
C ILE A 212 -11.89 -9.94 -9.65
N LEU A 213 -11.33 -8.94 -8.97
CA LEU A 213 -10.42 -9.17 -7.85
C LEU A 213 -11.14 -8.88 -6.52
N PHE A 214 -11.25 -9.89 -5.66
CA PHE A 214 -11.68 -9.73 -4.28
C PHE A 214 -10.48 -9.66 -3.34
N ALA A 215 -10.32 -8.53 -2.65
CA ALA A 215 -9.19 -8.26 -1.77
C ALA A 215 -9.67 -7.66 -0.43
N PRO A 216 -10.14 -8.48 0.52
CA PRO A 216 -10.61 -8.02 1.82
C PRO A 216 -9.46 -7.59 2.74
N THR A 217 -9.74 -6.66 3.65
CA THR A 217 -8.81 -6.26 4.71
C THR A 217 -8.61 -7.40 5.73
N PHE A 218 -7.37 -7.62 6.14
CA PHE A 218 -7.04 -8.58 7.18
C PHE A 218 -7.67 -8.17 8.52
N ARG A 219 -8.44 -9.06 9.14
CA ARG A 219 -9.00 -8.92 10.47
C ARG A 219 -8.26 -9.81 11.44
N SER A 220 -7.50 -9.22 12.35
CA SER A 220 -6.79 -9.96 13.37
C SER A 220 -7.68 -10.22 14.56
N LYS A 221 -8.52 -11.23 14.51
CA LYS A 221 -8.90 -11.96 15.74
C LYS A 221 -8.00 -13.19 15.77
N GLU A 222 -7.05 -13.14 16.69
CA GLU A 222 -6.11 -14.16 17.16
C GLU A 222 -6.09 -15.54 16.46
N ASN A 223 -4.93 -15.88 15.87
CA ASN A 223 -4.34 -17.23 15.71
C ASN A 223 -5.21 -18.46 15.27
N GLU A 224 -6.44 -18.31 14.78
CA GLU A 224 -7.35 -19.44 14.53
C GLU A 224 -7.55 -19.79 13.04
N PHE A 225 -6.70 -19.30 12.13
CA PHE A 225 -6.87 -19.58 10.69
C PHE A 225 -6.08 -20.83 10.25
N SER A 226 -6.43 -22.00 10.81
CA SER A 226 -5.76 -23.25 10.44
C SER A 226 -6.50 -24.09 9.41
N ASP A 227 -7.78 -23.78 9.07
CA ASP A 227 -8.56 -24.60 8.13
C ASP A 227 -9.55 -23.82 7.25
N LEU A 228 -10.17 -24.51 6.28
CA LEU A 228 -11.19 -24.01 5.35
C LEU A 228 -12.47 -23.48 6.03
N GLY A 229 -12.79 -23.95 7.23
CA GLY A 229 -13.95 -23.48 8.00
C GLY A 229 -13.73 -22.06 8.49
N ALA A 230 -12.52 -21.77 8.96
CA ALA A 230 -12.11 -20.41 9.35
C ALA A 230 -12.13 -19.44 8.17
N ILE A 231 -11.77 -19.90 6.95
CA ILE A 231 -11.81 -19.04 5.75
C ILE A 231 -13.25 -18.73 5.34
N LYS A 232 -14.17 -19.71 5.37
CA LYS A 232 -15.58 -19.44 5.04
C LYS A 232 -16.17 -18.38 5.96
N ASN A 233 -15.77 -18.36 7.23
CA ASN A 233 -16.17 -17.32 8.19
C ASN A 233 -15.44 -15.99 7.94
N TYR A 234 -14.30 -16.00 7.26
CA TYR A 234 -13.54 -14.80 6.88
C TYR A 234 -14.00 -14.24 5.52
N ILE A 235 -14.37 -15.13 4.58
CA ILE A 235 -14.88 -14.80 3.25
C ILE A 235 -16.38 -15.17 3.24
N GLU A 236 -17.22 -14.31 3.80
CA GLU A 236 -18.68 -14.51 3.78
C GLU A 236 -19.30 -14.27 2.39
N LEU A 237 -18.58 -13.60 1.50
CA LEU A 237 -18.96 -13.42 0.10
C LEU A 237 -18.90 -14.76 -0.64
N ASP A 238 -19.99 -15.16 -1.28
CA ASP A 238 -20.05 -16.37 -2.11
C ASP A 238 -19.49 -16.07 -3.53
N PRO A 239 -18.31 -16.64 -3.89
CA PRO A 239 -17.75 -16.41 -5.22
C PRO A 239 -18.58 -17.00 -6.36
N GLY A 240 -19.33 -18.08 -6.12
CA GLY A 240 -20.18 -18.71 -7.12
C GLY A 240 -21.38 -17.81 -7.48
N MET A 241 -22.07 -17.27 -6.46
CA MET A 241 -23.11 -16.28 -6.63
C MET A 241 -22.57 -15.03 -7.33
N LEU A 242 -21.40 -14.54 -6.91
CA LEU A 242 -20.74 -13.37 -7.50
C LEU A 242 -20.52 -13.55 -9.00
N ILE A 243 -19.86 -14.64 -9.42
CA ILE A 243 -19.57 -14.94 -10.83
C ILE A 243 -20.87 -15.03 -11.64
N SER A 244 -21.85 -15.80 -11.17
CA SER A 244 -23.13 -15.97 -11.87
C SER A 244 -23.88 -14.64 -12.04
N THR A 245 -23.84 -13.77 -11.02
CA THR A 245 -24.47 -12.45 -11.09
C THR A 245 -23.77 -11.52 -12.09
N LEU A 246 -22.45 -11.54 -12.13
CA LEU A 246 -21.67 -10.75 -13.11
C LEU A 246 -21.92 -11.25 -14.54
N GLU A 247 -21.96 -12.59 -14.76
CA GLU A 247 -22.28 -13.17 -16.06
C GLU A 247 -23.72 -12.81 -16.51
N GLU A 248 -24.67 -12.83 -15.59
CA GLU A 248 -26.06 -12.39 -15.85
C GLU A 248 -26.10 -10.90 -16.26
N ARG A 249 -25.40 -10.03 -15.54
CA ARG A 249 -25.41 -8.58 -15.76
C ARG A 249 -24.69 -8.17 -17.03
N TYR A 250 -23.53 -8.77 -17.33
CA TYR A 250 -22.64 -8.33 -18.41
C TYR A 250 -22.66 -9.23 -19.65
N HIS A 251 -23.39 -10.34 -19.62
CA HIS A 251 -23.52 -11.32 -20.72
C HIS A 251 -22.18 -11.83 -21.25
N CYS A 252 -21.18 -11.99 -20.38
CA CYS A 252 -19.85 -12.52 -20.72
C CYS A 252 -19.28 -13.34 -19.56
N LYS A 253 -18.24 -14.12 -19.84
CA LYS A 253 -17.57 -14.95 -18.83
C LYS A 253 -16.77 -14.14 -17.84
N TRP A 254 -16.83 -14.54 -16.57
CA TRP A 254 -16.10 -13.97 -15.48
C TRP A 254 -15.31 -15.02 -14.69
N VAL A 255 -14.18 -14.60 -14.13
CA VAL A 255 -13.42 -15.35 -13.12
C VAL A 255 -13.15 -14.43 -11.93
N CYS A 256 -13.14 -15.04 -10.74
CA CYS A 256 -12.83 -14.33 -9.49
C CYS A 256 -11.43 -14.69 -9.02
N GLY A 257 -10.59 -13.69 -8.82
CA GLY A 257 -9.34 -13.81 -8.08
C GLY A 257 -9.54 -13.35 -6.63
N ILE A 258 -8.97 -14.10 -5.69
CA ILE A 258 -8.96 -13.70 -4.27
C ILE A 258 -7.54 -13.41 -3.85
N ARG A 259 -7.30 -12.22 -3.29
CA ARG A 259 -6.03 -11.83 -2.70
C ARG A 259 -6.21 -11.60 -1.21
N LEU A 260 -5.74 -12.53 -0.42
CA LEU A 260 -5.70 -12.42 1.04
C LEU A 260 -4.41 -11.75 1.53
N HIS A 261 -4.36 -11.45 2.82
CA HIS A 261 -3.13 -11.00 3.47
C HIS A 261 -2.05 -12.10 3.37
N PRO A 262 -0.75 -11.77 3.18
CA PRO A 262 0.33 -12.77 3.04
C PRO A 262 0.43 -13.81 4.16
N LYS A 263 0.00 -13.49 5.38
CA LYS A 263 -0.10 -14.46 6.48
C LYS A 263 -1.05 -15.63 6.20
N LEU A 264 -1.96 -15.45 5.25
CA LEU A 264 -2.96 -16.44 4.83
C LEU A 264 -2.60 -17.10 3.48
N ALA A 265 -1.36 -16.96 3.01
CA ALA A 265 -0.92 -17.43 1.69
C ALA A 265 -1.03 -18.95 1.49
N ASN A 266 -0.91 -19.71 2.57
CA ASN A 266 -0.93 -21.19 2.52
C ASN A 266 -2.34 -21.79 2.62
N ILE A 267 -3.37 -20.97 2.60
CA ILE A 267 -4.74 -21.43 2.70
C ILE A 267 -5.18 -22.10 1.39
N ASP A 268 -5.71 -23.30 1.45
CA ASP A 268 -6.27 -24.03 0.31
C ASP A 268 -7.62 -23.43 -0.11
N MET A 269 -7.66 -22.82 -1.28
CA MET A 269 -8.87 -22.24 -1.90
C MET A 269 -9.43 -23.12 -3.04
N SER A 270 -8.89 -24.31 -3.25
CA SER A 270 -9.26 -25.18 -4.41
C SER A 270 -10.76 -25.48 -4.50
N LYS A 271 -11.45 -25.51 -3.35
CA LYS A 271 -12.90 -25.78 -3.28
C LYS A 271 -13.79 -24.56 -3.60
N LEU A 272 -13.20 -23.36 -3.74
CA LEU A 272 -13.97 -22.12 -3.95
C LEU A 272 -14.14 -21.77 -5.43
N ASN A 273 -13.53 -22.54 -6.35
CA ASN A 273 -13.51 -22.24 -7.79
C ASN A 273 -13.04 -20.78 -8.09
N VAL A 274 -11.94 -20.37 -7.46
CA VAL A 274 -11.35 -19.03 -7.59
C VAL A 274 -9.86 -19.13 -7.90
N ILE A 275 -9.31 -18.05 -8.41
CA ILE A 275 -7.87 -17.90 -8.61
C ILE A 275 -7.25 -17.36 -7.31
N ASN A 276 -6.30 -18.10 -6.71
CA ASN A 276 -5.55 -17.60 -5.56
C ASN A 276 -4.50 -16.57 -6.01
N CYS A 277 -4.77 -15.28 -5.76
CA CYS A 277 -3.89 -14.17 -6.09
C CYS A 277 -3.00 -13.71 -4.92
N THR A 278 -3.04 -14.41 -3.77
CA THR A 278 -2.34 -13.99 -2.54
C THR A 278 -0.82 -13.88 -2.74
N ASN A 279 -0.23 -14.79 -3.50
CA ASN A 279 1.21 -14.82 -3.74
C ASN A 279 1.67 -14.03 -4.98
N TYR A 280 0.77 -13.35 -5.69
CA TYR A 280 1.21 -12.50 -6.79
C TYR A 280 2.05 -11.32 -6.23
N PRO A 281 3.23 -11.04 -6.78
CA PRO A 281 4.19 -10.15 -6.14
C PRO A 281 3.76 -8.67 -6.10
N ASP A 282 2.85 -8.26 -6.98
CA ASP A 282 2.51 -6.85 -7.16
C ASP A 282 0.99 -6.60 -7.20
N MET A 283 0.52 -5.79 -6.24
CA MET A 283 -0.90 -5.43 -6.15
C MET A 283 -1.35 -4.53 -7.29
N GLN A 284 -0.52 -3.56 -7.69
CA GLN A 284 -0.90 -2.60 -8.74
C GLN A 284 -1.04 -3.28 -10.10
N GLU A 285 -0.22 -4.31 -10.39
CA GLU A 285 -0.38 -5.11 -11.60
C GLU A 285 -1.70 -5.89 -11.60
N LEU A 286 -2.13 -6.41 -10.43
CA LEU A 286 -3.45 -7.05 -10.30
C LEU A 286 -4.57 -6.02 -10.51
N LEU A 287 -4.45 -4.82 -9.94
CA LEU A 287 -5.41 -3.73 -10.15
C LEU A 287 -5.47 -3.31 -11.62
N CYS A 288 -4.33 -3.19 -12.30
CA CYS A 288 -4.31 -2.92 -13.75
C CYS A 288 -5.06 -4.00 -14.55
N CYS A 289 -4.96 -5.26 -14.15
CA CYS A 289 -5.61 -6.38 -14.83
C CYS A 289 -7.11 -6.50 -14.53
N ALA A 290 -7.53 -6.18 -13.32
CA ALA A 290 -8.91 -6.37 -12.88
C ALA A 290 -9.90 -5.51 -13.69
N ASP A 291 -11.02 -6.10 -14.12
CA ASP A 291 -12.15 -5.38 -14.75
C ASP A 291 -13.10 -4.81 -13.70
N ALA A 292 -13.12 -5.38 -12.49
CA ALA A 292 -13.81 -4.87 -11.30
C ALA A 292 -13.07 -5.30 -10.03
N VAL A 293 -13.31 -4.61 -8.92
CA VAL A 293 -12.75 -4.93 -7.61
C VAL A 293 -13.84 -5.04 -6.56
N ILE A 294 -13.71 -6.03 -5.68
CA ILE A 294 -14.45 -6.07 -4.41
C ILE A 294 -13.44 -5.93 -3.28
N SER A 295 -13.75 -5.08 -2.33
CA SER A 295 -12.99 -4.91 -1.11
C SER A 295 -13.91 -4.49 0.04
N ASP A 296 -13.32 -3.99 1.11
CA ASP A 296 -14.05 -3.44 2.28
C ASP A 296 -13.45 -2.10 2.68
N TYR A 297 -12.63 -2.05 3.73
CA TYR A 297 -12.02 -0.82 4.28
C TYR A 297 -10.58 -0.62 3.81
N SER A 298 -10.13 -1.34 2.81
CA SER A 298 -8.76 -1.27 2.31
C SER A 298 -8.50 0.02 1.52
N SER A 299 -7.32 0.62 1.71
CA SER A 299 -6.88 1.77 0.90
C SER A 299 -6.68 1.45 -0.59
N LEU A 300 -6.70 0.17 -0.98
CA LEU A 300 -6.67 -0.21 -2.40
C LEU A 300 -7.87 0.35 -3.19
N ILE A 301 -9.01 0.62 -2.52
CA ILE A 301 -10.18 1.23 -3.18
C ILE A 301 -9.89 2.66 -3.65
N TRP A 302 -9.03 3.39 -2.92
CA TRP A 302 -8.51 4.67 -3.39
C TRP A 302 -7.67 4.48 -4.64
N ASP A 303 -6.67 3.60 -4.58
CA ASP A 303 -5.78 3.34 -5.71
C ASP A 303 -6.59 2.94 -6.96
N TYR A 304 -7.46 1.92 -6.85
CA TYR A 304 -8.23 1.42 -7.99
C TYR A 304 -9.24 2.44 -8.55
N SER A 305 -9.73 3.37 -7.74
CA SER A 305 -10.72 4.38 -8.17
C SER A 305 -10.24 5.26 -9.32
N PHE A 306 -8.92 5.43 -9.50
CA PHE A 306 -8.35 6.19 -10.62
C PHE A 306 -8.48 5.49 -11.96
N THR A 307 -8.82 4.22 -11.98
CA THR A 307 -9.16 3.50 -13.21
C THR A 307 -10.61 3.76 -13.67
N TYR A 308 -11.45 4.33 -12.82
CA TYR A 308 -12.91 4.51 -12.99
C TYR A 308 -13.67 3.20 -13.24
N ARG A 309 -13.04 2.05 -13.11
CA ARG A 309 -13.68 0.73 -13.21
C ARG A 309 -14.45 0.39 -11.92
N PRO A 310 -15.45 -0.51 -11.99
CA PRO A 310 -16.33 -0.81 -10.86
C PRO A 310 -15.60 -1.22 -9.58
N ILE A 311 -15.95 -0.57 -8.46
CA ILE A 311 -15.62 -1.00 -7.10
C ILE A 311 -16.92 -1.30 -6.38
N PHE A 312 -17.03 -2.48 -5.79
CA PHE A 312 -18.10 -2.86 -4.88
C PHE A 312 -17.50 -3.12 -3.49
N LEU A 313 -18.16 -2.65 -2.44
CA LEU A 313 -17.71 -2.93 -1.08
C LEU A 313 -18.58 -4.04 -0.47
N TYR A 314 -17.90 -5.05 0.07
CA TYR A 314 -18.54 -6.10 0.87
C TYR A 314 -18.11 -5.92 2.33
N ALA A 315 -19.01 -5.37 3.13
CA ALA A 315 -18.70 -4.89 4.47
C ALA A 315 -19.78 -5.27 5.49
N PRO A 316 -19.94 -6.57 5.82
CA PRO A 316 -20.99 -7.05 6.74
C PRO A 316 -20.81 -6.48 8.17
N ASP A 317 -19.60 -6.17 8.57
CA ASP A 317 -19.20 -5.70 9.88
C ASP A 317 -18.90 -4.18 9.95
N ILE A 318 -19.39 -3.37 9.00
CA ILE A 318 -19.01 -1.95 8.88
C ILE A 318 -19.29 -1.14 10.16
N LYS A 319 -20.41 -1.39 10.82
CA LYS A 319 -20.76 -0.69 12.07
C LYS A 319 -19.77 -1.01 13.18
N GLN A 320 -19.45 -2.29 13.36
CA GLN A 320 -18.47 -2.72 14.36
C GLN A 320 -17.08 -2.14 14.04
N TYR A 321 -16.68 -2.15 12.77
CA TYR A 321 -15.38 -1.60 12.35
C TYR A 321 -15.29 -0.08 12.59
N GLU A 322 -16.39 0.64 12.34
CA GLU A 322 -16.47 2.08 12.60
C GLU A 322 -16.37 2.41 14.09
N GLU A 323 -17.01 1.60 14.95
CA GLU A 323 -16.93 1.74 16.42
C GLU A 323 -15.53 1.42 16.95
N GLU A 324 -14.88 0.35 16.45
CA GLU A 324 -13.59 -0.12 16.95
C GLU A 324 -12.41 0.72 16.43
N ARG A 325 -12.47 1.18 15.18
CA ARG A 325 -11.37 1.87 14.52
C ARG A 325 -11.73 3.28 14.04
N GLY A 326 -12.90 3.44 13.45
CA GLY A 326 -13.40 4.68 12.89
C GLY A 326 -12.82 5.04 11.52
N PHE A 327 -13.50 5.98 10.88
CA PHE A 327 -13.14 6.55 9.58
C PHE A 327 -12.89 8.05 9.71
N TYR A 328 -12.01 8.61 8.87
CA TYR A 328 -11.85 10.05 8.74
C TYR A 328 -13.01 10.65 7.95
N MET A 329 -13.41 10.00 6.86
CA MET A 329 -14.60 10.35 6.10
C MET A 329 -15.69 9.30 6.39
N PRO A 330 -16.92 9.72 6.74
CA PRO A 330 -18.03 8.77 6.95
C PRO A 330 -18.21 7.86 5.75
N SER A 331 -18.49 6.58 5.99
CA SER A 331 -18.67 5.59 4.92
C SER A 331 -19.87 5.89 4.00
N SER A 332 -20.86 6.65 4.48
CA SER A 332 -21.99 7.17 3.67
C SER A 332 -21.55 8.10 2.54
N ASP A 333 -20.41 8.75 2.69
CA ASP A 333 -19.87 9.73 1.73
C ASP A 333 -18.93 9.09 0.70
N TRP A 334 -18.69 7.79 0.83
CA TRP A 334 -17.88 7.07 -0.14
C TRP A 334 -18.64 6.87 -1.45
N PRO A 335 -17.98 6.91 -2.61
CA PRO A 335 -18.66 6.81 -3.90
C PRO A 335 -19.09 5.39 -4.25
N TYR A 336 -18.61 4.39 -3.49
CA TYR A 336 -18.76 2.97 -3.79
C TYR A 336 -20.04 2.41 -3.21
N PRO A 337 -20.78 1.55 -3.95
CA PRO A 337 -21.92 0.83 -3.38
C PRO A 337 -21.44 -0.20 -2.34
N ILE A 338 -22.11 -0.24 -1.19
CA ILE A 338 -21.77 -1.09 -0.04
C ILE A 338 -22.84 -2.17 0.13
N ALA A 339 -22.45 -3.43 0.17
CA ALA A 339 -23.27 -4.58 0.49
C ALA A 339 -22.87 -5.17 1.85
N HIS A 340 -23.86 -5.58 2.65
CA HIS A 340 -23.67 -6.20 3.96
C HIS A 340 -23.87 -7.72 3.93
N ASN A 341 -24.36 -8.25 2.82
CA ASN A 341 -24.60 -9.67 2.59
C ASN A 341 -24.62 -10.00 1.09
N ASN A 342 -24.72 -11.29 0.76
CA ASN A 342 -24.70 -11.75 -0.62
C ASN A 342 -25.90 -11.30 -1.45
N GLU A 343 -27.10 -11.16 -0.85
CA GLU A 343 -28.29 -10.70 -1.56
C GLU A 343 -28.16 -9.24 -1.95
N GLU A 344 -27.67 -8.38 -1.04
CA GLU A 344 -27.39 -6.99 -1.33
C GLU A 344 -26.31 -6.85 -2.41
N MET A 345 -25.24 -7.66 -2.35
CA MET A 345 -24.19 -7.64 -3.37
C MET A 345 -24.77 -8.01 -4.76
N ARG A 346 -25.60 -9.05 -4.83
CA ARG A 346 -26.29 -9.42 -6.05
C ARG A 346 -27.12 -8.26 -6.62
N LYS A 347 -27.93 -7.64 -5.77
CA LYS A 347 -28.79 -6.51 -6.15
C LYS A 347 -27.96 -5.34 -6.68
N ILE A 348 -26.92 -4.95 -5.96
CA ILE A 348 -26.02 -3.85 -6.33
C ILE A 348 -25.37 -4.09 -7.70
N ILE A 349 -24.91 -5.31 -7.99
CA ILE A 349 -24.30 -5.65 -9.28
C ILE A 349 -25.33 -5.57 -10.42
N LEU A 350 -26.55 -6.08 -10.22
CA LEU A 350 -27.59 -6.06 -11.24
C LEU A 350 -28.10 -4.65 -11.56
N GLU A 351 -28.19 -3.79 -10.53
CA GLU A 351 -28.65 -2.40 -10.63
C GLU A 351 -27.51 -1.39 -10.92
N TYR A 352 -26.26 -1.86 -11.12
CA TYR A 352 -25.10 -0.99 -11.27
C TYR A 352 -25.23 -0.08 -12.49
N ASP A 353 -25.08 1.22 -12.25
CA ASP A 353 -25.05 2.29 -13.26
C ASP A 353 -23.63 2.88 -13.35
N GLU A 354 -22.95 2.55 -14.44
CA GLU A 354 -21.56 2.94 -14.67
C GLU A 354 -21.37 4.45 -14.74
N ASN A 355 -22.26 5.15 -15.43
CA ASN A 355 -22.16 6.60 -15.60
C ASN A 355 -22.33 7.34 -14.26
N LYS A 356 -23.32 6.93 -13.48
CA LYS A 356 -23.57 7.47 -12.15
C LYS A 356 -22.41 7.19 -11.19
N TYR A 357 -21.85 5.98 -11.29
CA TYR A 357 -20.68 5.60 -10.49
C TYR A 357 -19.45 6.45 -10.82
N ILE A 358 -19.11 6.59 -12.11
CA ILE A 358 -17.97 7.41 -12.57
C ILE A 358 -18.12 8.86 -12.08
N GLN A 359 -19.34 9.42 -12.18
CA GLN A 359 -19.60 10.77 -11.71
C GLN A 359 -19.35 10.89 -10.18
N ARG A 360 -19.87 9.96 -9.39
CA ARG A 360 -19.64 9.93 -7.93
C ARG A 360 -18.15 9.81 -7.57
N VAL A 361 -17.39 8.98 -8.29
CA VAL A 361 -15.94 8.83 -8.07
C VAL A 361 -15.21 10.14 -8.39
N LYS A 362 -15.56 10.83 -9.48
CA LYS A 362 -14.97 12.15 -9.81
C LYS A 362 -15.28 13.20 -8.74
N GLU A 363 -16.51 13.24 -8.26
CA GLU A 363 -16.93 14.14 -7.18
C GLU A 363 -16.18 13.83 -5.88
N HIS A 364 -16.00 12.54 -5.56
CA HIS A 364 -15.24 12.09 -4.40
C HIS A 364 -13.76 12.48 -4.47
N HIS A 365 -13.10 12.30 -5.62
CA HIS A 365 -11.72 12.74 -5.82
C HIS A 365 -11.58 14.26 -5.63
N LYS A 366 -12.55 15.03 -6.15
CA LYS A 366 -12.58 16.48 -5.97
C LYS A 366 -12.83 16.87 -4.51
N ALA A 367 -13.79 16.26 -3.84
CA ALA A 367 -14.14 16.53 -2.44
C ALA A 367 -13.00 16.15 -1.48
N SER A 368 -12.29 15.06 -1.78
CA SER A 368 -11.12 14.63 -1.01
C SER A 368 -9.88 15.49 -1.29
N GLY A 369 -9.89 16.33 -2.33
CA GLY A 369 -8.73 17.12 -2.77
C GLY A 369 -7.60 16.22 -3.24
N SER A 370 -7.87 15.31 -4.20
CA SER A 370 -6.89 14.35 -4.74
C SER A 370 -5.69 15.04 -5.39
N PHE A 371 -4.50 14.52 -5.12
CA PHE A 371 -3.24 14.90 -5.78
C PHE A 371 -2.77 13.87 -6.79
N GLU A 372 -3.45 12.74 -6.89
CA GLU A 372 -3.11 11.66 -7.81
C GLU A 372 -3.35 12.09 -9.27
N ASN A 373 -2.31 12.05 -10.08
CA ASN A 373 -2.34 12.49 -11.47
C ASN A 373 -1.33 11.76 -12.38
N GLY A 374 -0.71 10.68 -11.86
CA GLY A 374 0.28 9.89 -12.60
C GLY A 374 1.69 10.48 -12.64
N ASN A 375 2.01 11.47 -11.81
CA ASN A 375 3.29 12.17 -11.79
C ASN A 375 4.02 12.10 -10.44
N ALA A 376 3.62 11.20 -9.54
CA ALA A 376 4.19 11.12 -8.20
C ALA A 376 5.68 10.78 -8.21
N CYS A 377 6.13 9.90 -9.12
CA CYS A 377 7.53 9.58 -9.31
C CYS A 377 8.35 10.81 -9.74
N GLU A 378 7.83 11.61 -10.67
CA GLU A 378 8.48 12.84 -11.14
C GLU A 378 8.60 13.87 -10.01
N ILE A 379 7.53 14.07 -9.24
CA ILE A 379 7.52 14.99 -8.09
C ILE A 379 8.54 14.53 -7.03
N LEU A 380 8.61 13.24 -6.75
CA LEU A 380 9.57 12.67 -5.82
C LEU A 380 11.01 12.88 -6.29
N LEU A 381 11.30 12.67 -7.58
CA LEU A 381 12.63 12.94 -8.14
C LEU A 381 13.00 14.42 -8.03
N LYS A 382 12.11 15.34 -8.41
CA LYS A 382 12.32 16.79 -8.25
C LYS A 382 12.60 17.19 -6.80
N LEU A 383 11.88 16.60 -5.84
CA LEU A 383 12.11 16.83 -4.41
C LEU A 383 13.51 16.39 -3.98
N ILE A 384 14.02 15.30 -4.52
CA ILE A 384 15.38 14.81 -4.28
C ILE A 384 16.42 15.77 -4.88
N GLU A 385 16.22 16.21 -6.12
CA GLU A 385 17.17 17.06 -6.86
C GLU A 385 17.26 18.49 -6.31
N GLN A 386 16.20 19.06 -5.78
CA GLN A 386 16.18 20.42 -5.21
C GLN A 386 17.22 20.65 -4.10
N LYS A 387 17.65 19.60 -3.41
CA LYS A 387 18.67 19.69 -2.33
C LYS A 387 20.07 20.04 -2.85
N TYR A 388 20.40 19.64 -4.06
CA TYR A 388 21.76 19.78 -4.59
C TYR A 388 22.00 21.14 -5.27
N ARG A 389 20.97 21.98 -5.32
CA ARG A 389 21.05 23.33 -5.93
C ARG A 389 21.26 24.47 -4.90
N THR A 390 21.28 24.15 -3.59
CA THR A 390 21.57 25.08 -2.48
C THR A 390 22.86 24.70 -1.78
#